data_eb85acf8a12e4bfd98f0544f4178a430
#
_entry.id   eb85acf8a12e4bfd98f0544f4178a430
#
_cell.length_a   1.000
_cell.length_b   1.000
_cell.length_c   1.000
_cell.angle_alpha   90.00
_cell.angle_beta   90.00
_cell.angle_gamma   90.00
#
_symmetry.space_group_name_H-M   'P 1'
#
loop_
_entity.id
_entity.type
_entity.pdbx_description
1 polymer ?
#
loop_
_entity_poly.entity_id
_entity_poly.type
_entity_poly.pdbx_seq_one_letter_code
_entity_poly.pdbx_strand_id
1 'polypeptide(L)'
;FVSSNYQTNIGKEILFELGFVKVLKAWTIGSVINILSPSVAYSPALRSMKHPSFYEAGGNGVFEKLLNYIKNSDEFSYLLILSVGTIISIIFTIMALLGAFKMTSMFPFITVATLLVLVGYFLAITGPIIGVKYRLPIEPILILFATHFLNEYFSNKSKSLKSSGSV
;
A
#
# COMPACT_ATOMS: atom_id res chain seq x y z
N PHE A 1 10.69 -20.58 -27.09
CA PHE A 1 9.97 -19.28 -27.14
C PHE A 1 8.50 -19.59 -27.38
N VAL A 2 7.69 -19.57 -26.32
CA VAL A 2 6.23 -19.68 -26.45
C VAL A 2 5.75 -18.37 -27.08
N SER A 3 5.02 -18.44 -28.18
CA SER A 3 4.60 -17.23 -28.91
C SER A 3 3.74 -16.35 -28.02
N SER A 4 3.90 -15.03 -28.12
CA SER A 4 3.13 -14.02 -27.39
C SER A 4 1.61 -14.24 -27.50
N ASN A 5 1.15 -14.73 -28.64
CA ASN A 5 -0.26 -15.06 -28.90
C ASN A 5 -0.77 -16.22 -28.04
N TYR A 6 0.06 -17.22 -27.76
CA TYR A 6 -0.31 -18.35 -26.92
C TYR A 6 -0.52 -17.92 -25.46
N GLN A 7 0.40 -17.10 -24.93
CA GLN A 7 0.28 -16.55 -23.58
C GLN A 7 -0.95 -15.65 -23.42
N THR A 8 -1.25 -14.84 -24.45
CA THR A 8 -2.42 -13.97 -24.45
C THR A 8 -3.72 -14.76 -24.45
N ASN A 9 -3.79 -15.86 -25.21
CA ASN A 9 -5.00 -16.69 -25.26
C ASN A 9 -5.24 -17.44 -23.95
N ILE A 10 -4.21 -18.03 -23.35
CA ILE A 10 -4.32 -18.65 -22.02
C ILE A 10 -4.75 -17.62 -20.97
N GLY A 11 -4.18 -16.41 -21.00
CA GLY A 11 -4.58 -15.34 -20.08
C GLY A 11 -6.06 -14.98 -20.21
N LYS A 12 -6.60 -14.93 -21.42
CA LYS A 12 -8.02 -14.68 -21.66
C LYS A 12 -8.90 -15.82 -21.16
N GLU A 13 -8.55 -17.08 -21.44
CA GLU A 13 -9.29 -18.25 -20.95
C GLU A 13 -9.37 -18.26 -19.43
N ILE A 14 -8.24 -18.05 -18.73
CA ILE A 14 -8.20 -17.97 -17.27
C ILE A 14 -9.09 -16.83 -16.75
N LEU A 15 -9.07 -15.66 -17.38
CA LEU A 15 -9.93 -14.55 -17.00
C LEU A 15 -11.42 -14.85 -17.14
N PHE A 16 -11.80 -15.54 -18.20
CA PHE A 16 -13.20 -15.95 -18.44
C PHE A 16 -13.64 -17.04 -17.44
N GLU A 17 -12.79 -18.04 -17.16
CA GLU A 17 -13.09 -19.10 -16.19
C GLU A 17 -13.19 -18.59 -14.75
N LEU A 18 -12.32 -17.68 -14.34
CA LEU A 18 -12.35 -17.08 -13.01
C LEU A 18 -13.59 -16.20 -12.77
N GLY A 19 -14.12 -15.60 -13.82
CA GLY A 19 -15.23 -14.64 -13.76
C GLY A 19 -14.82 -13.27 -13.25
N PHE A 20 -15.46 -12.24 -13.76
CA PHE A 20 -15.14 -10.82 -13.52
C PHE A 20 -15.06 -10.45 -12.03
N VAL A 21 -15.97 -10.97 -11.21
CA VAL A 21 -16.03 -10.64 -9.78
C VAL A 21 -14.78 -11.10 -9.02
N LYS A 22 -14.29 -12.32 -9.31
CA LYS A 22 -13.08 -12.84 -8.67
C LYS A 22 -11.83 -12.08 -9.10
N VAL A 23 -11.77 -11.71 -10.38
CA VAL A 23 -10.67 -10.89 -10.92
C VAL A 23 -10.66 -9.50 -10.26
N LEU A 24 -11.82 -8.84 -10.18
CA LEU A 24 -11.96 -7.53 -9.54
C LEU A 24 -11.59 -7.59 -8.05
N LYS A 25 -12.02 -8.64 -7.35
CA LYS A 25 -11.65 -8.86 -5.94
C LYS A 25 -10.15 -9.03 -5.77
N ALA A 26 -9.51 -9.88 -6.57
CA ALA A 26 -8.07 -10.08 -6.52
C ALA A 26 -7.30 -8.79 -6.82
N TRP A 27 -7.78 -8.03 -7.81
CA TRP A 27 -7.22 -6.75 -8.21
C TRP A 27 -7.33 -5.69 -7.09
N THR A 28 -8.50 -5.58 -6.44
CA THR A 28 -8.72 -4.66 -5.32
C THR A 28 -7.82 -5.02 -4.13
N ILE A 29 -7.76 -6.31 -3.76
CA ILE A 29 -6.90 -6.79 -2.68
C ILE A 29 -5.43 -6.49 -2.98
N GLY A 30 -4.97 -6.78 -4.20
CA GLY A 30 -3.60 -6.50 -4.62
C GLY A 30 -3.26 -5.00 -4.55
N SER A 31 -4.17 -4.13 -5.00
CA SER A 31 -4.01 -2.68 -4.91
C SER A 31 -3.90 -2.19 -3.47
N VAL A 32 -4.74 -2.69 -2.57
CA VAL A 32 -4.67 -2.36 -1.14
C VAL A 32 -3.35 -2.82 -0.53
N ILE A 33 -2.92 -4.04 -0.82
CA ILE A 33 -1.64 -4.56 -0.36
C ILE A 33 -0.48 -3.70 -0.89
N ASN A 34 -0.50 -3.30 -2.16
CA ASN A 34 0.54 -2.45 -2.75
C ASN A 34 0.62 -1.08 -2.06
N ILE A 35 -0.50 -0.47 -1.69
CA ILE A 35 -0.52 0.80 -0.95
C ILE A 35 0.00 0.64 0.48
N LEU A 36 -0.35 -0.45 1.16
CA LEU A 36 -0.03 -0.67 2.56
C LEU A 36 1.35 -1.32 2.78
N SER A 37 1.94 -1.89 1.74
CA SER A 37 3.23 -2.59 1.84
C SER A 37 4.35 -1.65 2.31
N PRO A 38 5.13 -2.03 3.34
CA PRO A 38 6.20 -1.20 3.84
C PRO A 38 7.40 -1.22 2.90
N SER A 39 7.94 -0.05 2.57
CA SER A 39 9.14 0.07 1.72
C SER A 39 10.38 -0.59 2.34
N VAL A 40 10.43 -0.73 3.66
CA VAL A 40 11.51 -1.42 4.39
C VAL A 40 11.68 -2.89 3.95
N ALA A 41 10.62 -3.54 3.47
CA ALA A 41 10.69 -4.90 2.93
C ALA A 41 11.66 -5.06 1.74
N TYR A 42 12.02 -3.95 1.10
CA TYR A 42 13.02 -3.91 0.00
C TYR A 42 14.43 -3.62 0.47
N SER A 43 14.64 -3.33 1.75
CA SER A 43 15.98 -3.07 2.25
C SER A 43 16.88 -4.28 2.03
N PRO A 44 18.14 -4.09 1.61
CA PRO A 44 19.08 -5.19 1.45
C PRO A 44 19.24 -6.04 2.71
N ALA A 45 19.16 -5.39 3.88
CA ALA A 45 19.26 -6.04 5.18
C ALA A 45 18.13 -7.06 5.40
N LEU A 46 16.86 -6.69 5.12
CA LEU A 46 15.74 -7.64 5.24
C LEU A 46 15.81 -8.75 4.19
N ARG A 47 16.23 -8.43 2.98
CA ARG A 47 16.32 -9.41 1.90
C ARG A 47 17.43 -10.44 2.11
N SER A 48 18.44 -10.12 2.90
CA SER A 48 19.50 -11.08 3.26
C SER A 48 19.12 -12.02 4.38
N MET A 49 18.06 -11.71 5.14
CA MET A 49 17.56 -12.59 6.20
C MET A 49 16.86 -13.82 5.60
N LYS A 50 17.19 -15.00 6.12
CA LYS A 50 16.52 -16.24 5.74
C LYS A 50 15.17 -16.30 6.47
N HIS A 51 14.09 -16.17 5.73
CA HIS A 51 12.74 -16.30 6.27
C HIS A 51 11.89 -17.18 5.35
N PRO A 52 10.95 -17.96 5.90
CA PRO A 52 10.02 -18.74 5.10
C PRO A 52 9.12 -17.79 4.28
N SER A 53 8.67 -18.27 3.13
CA SER A 53 7.68 -17.52 2.35
C SER A 53 6.31 -17.56 3.05
N PHE A 54 5.62 -16.44 3.13
CA PHE A 54 4.25 -16.41 3.66
C PHE A 54 3.30 -17.35 2.90
N TYR A 55 3.57 -17.57 1.61
CA TYR A 55 2.77 -18.47 0.78
C TYR A 55 2.97 -19.95 1.12
N GLU A 56 4.11 -20.30 1.71
CA GLU A 56 4.45 -21.65 2.15
C GLU A 56 3.90 -21.96 3.55
N ALA A 57 3.45 -20.93 4.29
CA ALA A 57 2.80 -21.12 5.58
C ALA A 57 1.48 -21.90 5.40
N GLY A 58 1.38 -23.05 6.10
CA GLY A 58 0.17 -23.87 6.09
C GLY A 58 -1.03 -23.14 6.70
N GLY A 59 -2.24 -23.46 6.24
CA GLY A 59 -3.50 -22.91 6.76
C GLY A 59 -4.53 -22.69 5.67
N ASN A 60 -5.82 -22.83 6.03
CA ASN A 60 -6.95 -22.70 5.11
C ASN A 60 -7.47 -21.25 4.97
N GLY A 61 -7.00 -20.32 5.81
CA GLY A 61 -7.39 -18.91 5.80
C GLY A 61 -6.22 -17.96 6.01
N VAL A 62 -6.40 -16.67 5.64
CA VAL A 62 -5.35 -15.65 5.77
C VAL A 62 -4.87 -15.52 7.23
N PHE A 63 -5.80 -15.56 8.18
CA PHE A 63 -5.48 -15.43 9.61
C PHE A 63 -4.70 -16.64 10.14
N GLU A 64 -5.10 -17.85 9.76
CA GLU A 64 -4.41 -19.08 10.14
C GLU A 64 -3.00 -19.14 9.54
N LYS A 65 -2.87 -18.76 8.27
CA LYS A 65 -1.56 -18.62 7.61
C LYS A 65 -0.67 -17.59 8.31
N LEU A 66 -1.24 -16.46 8.74
CA LEU A 66 -0.51 -15.43 9.46
C LEU A 66 0.01 -15.96 10.82
N LEU A 67 -0.85 -16.64 11.58
CA LEU A 67 -0.46 -17.24 12.85
C LEU A 67 0.63 -18.30 12.68
N ASN A 68 0.48 -19.17 11.69
CA ASN A 68 1.49 -20.20 11.40
C ASN A 68 2.79 -19.59 10.90
N TYR A 69 2.74 -18.53 10.10
CA TYR A 69 3.90 -17.79 9.66
C TYR A 69 4.68 -17.18 10.83
N ILE A 70 3.96 -16.51 11.75
CA ILE A 70 4.56 -15.93 12.96
C ILE A 70 5.16 -17.01 13.85
N LYS A 71 4.43 -18.12 14.05
CA LYS A 71 4.85 -19.22 14.95
C LYS A 71 6.06 -20.00 14.41
N ASN A 72 6.16 -20.16 13.11
CA ASN A 72 7.21 -20.94 12.45
C ASN A 72 8.36 -20.08 11.90
N SER A 73 8.36 -18.77 12.17
CA SER A 73 9.45 -17.88 11.75
C SER A 73 10.59 -17.99 12.74
N ASP A 74 11.74 -18.49 12.29
CA ASP A 74 12.95 -18.64 13.09
C ASP A 74 13.62 -17.29 13.41
N GLU A 75 13.27 -16.22 12.68
CA GLU A 75 13.86 -14.89 12.84
C GLU A 75 12.85 -13.87 13.39
N PHE A 76 12.77 -13.77 14.70
CA PHE A 76 11.94 -12.77 15.39
C PHE A 76 12.25 -11.33 14.94
N SER A 77 13.52 -11.02 14.69
CA SER A 77 13.97 -9.70 14.22
C SER A 77 13.34 -9.31 12.89
N TYR A 78 13.23 -10.25 11.94
CA TYR A 78 12.56 -10.02 10.66
C TYR A 78 11.09 -9.66 10.85
N LEU A 79 10.37 -10.45 11.66
CA LEU A 79 8.96 -10.20 11.94
C LEU A 79 8.74 -8.86 12.64
N LEU A 80 9.59 -8.49 13.57
CA LEU A 80 9.51 -7.23 14.29
C LEU A 80 9.70 -6.04 13.34
N ILE A 81 10.75 -6.06 12.53
CA ILE A 81 11.03 -4.98 11.57
C ILE A 81 9.89 -4.85 10.54
N LEU A 82 9.40 -5.99 10.02
CA LEU A 82 8.30 -6.01 9.07
C LEU A 82 7.00 -5.47 9.69
N SER A 83 6.69 -5.86 10.94
CA SER A 83 5.49 -5.40 11.66
C SER A 83 5.55 -3.90 11.93
N VAL A 84 6.66 -3.39 12.44
CA VAL A 84 6.85 -1.95 12.67
C VAL A 84 6.77 -1.18 11.35
N GLY A 85 7.44 -1.66 10.30
CA GLY A 85 7.37 -1.05 8.97
C GLY A 85 5.94 -1.02 8.41
N THR A 86 5.17 -2.08 8.63
CA THR A 86 3.76 -2.15 8.21
C THR A 86 2.89 -1.15 8.97
N ILE A 87 3.06 -1.03 10.29
CA ILE A 87 2.33 -0.06 11.11
C ILE A 87 2.64 1.37 10.64
N ILE A 88 3.92 1.70 10.42
CA ILE A 88 4.34 3.01 9.91
C ILE A 88 3.72 3.26 8.53
N SER A 89 3.72 2.27 7.65
CA SER A 89 3.12 2.39 6.31
C SER A 89 1.62 2.62 6.35
N ILE A 90 0.90 1.97 7.27
CA ILE A 90 -0.54 2.18 7.49
C ILE A 90 -0.80 3.61 7.97
N ILE A 91 -0.07 4.07 9.00
CA ILE A 91 -0.20 5.43 9.53
C ILE A 91 0.07 6.46 8.43
N PHE A 92 1.15 6.28 7.67
CA PHE A 92 1.50 7.15 6.56
C PHE A 92 0.41 7.18 5.47
N THR A 93 -0.17 6.03 5.13
CA THR A 93 -1.25 5.94 4.15
C THR A 93 -2.51 6.64 4.63
N ILE A 94 -2.86 6.50 5.93
CA ILE A 94 -3.99 7.22 6.53
C ILE A 94 -3.74 8.74 6.47
N MET A 95 -2.54 9.20 6.83
CA MET A 95 -2.18 10.62 6.72
C MET A 95 -2.27 11.14 5.28
N ALA A 96 -1.84 10.36 4.31
CA ALA A 96 -1.95 10.71 2.90
C ALA A 96 -3.41 10.83 2.44
N LEU A 97 -4.28 9.90 2.86
CA LEU A 97 -5.72 9.95 2.54
C LEU A 97 -6.39 11.17 3.17
N LEU A 98 -6.10 11.46 4.45
CA LEU A 98 -6.61 12.65 5.13
C LEU A 98 -6.08 13.94 4.49
N GLY A 99 -4.83 13.96 4.07
CA GLY A 99 -4.21 15.08 3.36
C GLY A 99 -4.82 15.32 1.99
N ALA A 100 -5.07 14.26 1.22
CA ALA A 100 -5.76 14.36 -0.06
C ALA A 100 -7.16 14.97 0.11
N PHE A 101 -7.91 14.51 1.12
CA PHE A 101 -9.23 15.04 1.42
C PHE A 101 -9.19 16.54 1.80
N LYS A 102 -8.27 16.95 2.67
CA LYS A 102 -8.12 18.35 3.08
C LYS A 102 -7.63 19.24 1.94
N MET A 103 -6.79 18.71 1.06
CA MET A 103 -6.26 19.44 -0.07
C MET A 103 -7.36 19.88 -1.05
N THR A 104 -8.49 19.16 -1.12
CA THR A 104 -9.65 19.57 -1.95
C THR A 104 -10.29 20.87 -1.50
N SER A 105 -10.10 21.28 -0.26
CA SER A 105 -10.63 22.55 0.28
C SER A 105 -9.72 23.76 -0.01
N MET A 106 -8.44 23.55 -0.31
CA MET A 106 -7.45 24.61 -0.48
C MET A 106 -7.00 24.77 -1.94
N PHE A 107 -7.06 23.73 -2.73
CA PHE A 107 -6.61 23.73 -4.12
C PHE A 107 -7.77 23.47 -5.07
N PRO A 108 -7.67 23.90 -6.32
CA PRO A 108 -8.68 23.59 -7.34
C PRO A 108 -8.92 22.07 -7.40
N PHE A 109 -10.17 21.66 -7.39
CA PHE A 109 -10.56 20.25 -7.41
C PHE A 109 -9.88 19.47 -8.54
N ILE A 110 -9.69 20.11 -9.70
CA ILE A 110 -9.04 19.46 -10.85
C ILE A 110 -7.60 19.03 -10.54
N THR A 111 -6.86 19.81 -9.76
CA THR A 111 -5.47 19.48 -9.39
C THR A 111 -5.43 18.22 -8.52
N VAL A 112 -6.26 18.17 -7.48
CA VAL A 112 -6.32 17.01 -6.58
C VAL A 112 -6.86 15.79 -7.32
N ALA A 113 -7.88 15.96 -8.14
CA ALA A 113 -8.45 14.89 -8.97
C ALA A 113 -7.40 14.32 -9.94
N THR A 114 -6.58 15.15 -10.57
CA THR A 114 -5.50 14.70 -11.46
C THR A 114 -4.49 13.82 -10.72
N LEU A 115 -4.08 14.23 -9.51
CA LEU A 115 -3.16 13.43 -8.68
C LEU A 115 -3.79 12.08 -8.27
N LEU A 116 -5.08 12.09 -7.88
CA LEU A 116 -5.80 10.86 -7.53
C LEU A 116 -6.01 9.94 -8.74
N VAL A 117 -6.29 10.48 -9.91
CA VAL A 117 -6.37 9.71 -11.15
C VAL A 117 -5.02 9.08 -11.50
N LEU A 118 -3.93 9.80 -11.28
CA LEU A 118 -2.58 9.25 -11.50
C LEU A 118 -2.29 8.10 -10.54
N VAL A 119 -2.63 8.24 -9.25
CA VAL A 119 -2.53 7.15 -8.26
C VAL A 119 -3.40 5.97 -8.71
N GLY A 120 -4.65 6.21 -9.07
CA GLY A 120 -5.59 5.20 -9.57
C GLY A 120 -5.06 4.47 -10.81
N TYR A 121 -4.46 5.19 -11.74
CA TYR A 121 -3.86 4.64 -12.95
C TYR A 121 -2.73 3.64 -12.61
N PHE A 122 -1.80 4.00 -11.74
CA PHE A 122 -0.74 3.09 -11.33
C PHE A 122 -1.27 1.88 -10.58
N LEU A 123 -2.26 2.05 -9.71
CA LEU A 123 -2.91 0.93 -9.03
C LEU A 123 -3.69 0.05 -10.02
N ALA A 124 -4.28 0.65 -11.06
CA ALA A 124 -4.97 -0.07 -12.12
C ALA A 124 -4.03 -1.00 -12.90
N ILE A 125 -2.87 -0.55 -13.24
CA ILE A 125 -1.90 -1.36 -13.98
C ILE A 125 -1.26 -2.44 -13.10
N THR A 126 -1.01 -2.14 -11.83
CA THR A 126 -0.25 -3.02 -10.92
C THR A 126 -1.11 -3.86 -10.01
N GLY A 127 -2.42 -3.59 -9.93
CA GLY A 127 -3.36 -4.16 -8.96
C GLY A 127 -3.29 -5.66 -8.72
N PRO A 128 -3.26 -6.53 -9.75
CA PRO A 128 -3.20 -7.96 -9.53
C PRO A 128 -1.81 -8.46 -9.11
N ILE A 129 -0.78 -7.65 -9.28
CA ILE A 129 0.61 -8.02 -8.97
C ILE A 129 0.99 -7.39 -7.64
N ILE A 130 1.22 -8.23 -6.63
CA ILE A 130 1.60 -7.79 -5.30
C ILE A 130 3.11 -7.58 -5.23
N GLY A 131 3.52 -6.40 -4.75
CA GLY A 131 4.94 -6.11 -4.49
C GLY A 131 5.18 -4.64 -4.20
N VAL A 132 6.01 -4.37 -3.19
CA VAL A 132 6.33 -3.01 -2.71
C VAL A 132 6.87 -2.11 -3.84
N LYS A 133 7.59 -2.66 -4.82
CA LYS A 133 8.10 -1.90 -5.98
C LYS A 133 6.99 -1.18 -6.78
N TYR A 134 5.75 -1.67 -6.70
CA TYR A 134 4.62 -1.08 -7.40
C TYR A 134 4.04 0.14 -6.69
N ARG A 135 4.44 0.41 -5.46
CA ARG A 135 4.15 1.63 -4.72
C ARG A 135 5.05 2.79 -5.14
N LEU A 136 6.30 2.53 -5.59
CA LEU A 136 7.28 3.57 -5.90
C LEU A 136 6.76 4.72 -6.80
N PRO A 137 6.00 4.46 -7.88
CA PRO A 137 5.52 5.54 -8.73
C PRO A 137 4.51 6.48 -8.06
N ILE A 138 3.75 5.97 -7.07
CA ILE A 138 2.74 6.76 -6.35
C ILE A 138 3.27 7.38 -5.06
N GLU A 139 4.42 6.93 -4.57
CA GLU A 139 5.02 7.39 -3.31
C GLU A 139 5.20 8.91 -3.24
N PRO A 140 5.70 9.61 -4.26
CA PRO A 140 5.83 11.07 -4.23
C PRO A 140 4.48 11.78 -4.02
N ILE A 141 3.40 11.25 -4.60
CA ILE A 141 2.05 11.81 -4.44
C ILE A 141 1.54 11.57 -3.03
N LEU A 142 1.76 10.37 -2.47
CA LEU A 142 1.39 10.06 -1.10
C LEU A 142 2.17 10.93 -0.09
N ILE A 143 3.46 11.18 -0.33
CA ILE A 143 4.28 12.08 0.47
C ILE A 143 3.72 13.50 0.44
N LEU A 144 3.36 14.00 -0.74
CA LEU A 144 2.76 15.33 -0.91
C LEU A 144 1.48 15.46 -0.05
N PHE A 145 0.58 14.49 -0.14
CA PHE A 145 -0.65 14.48 0.65
C PHE A 145 -0.39 14.40 2.16
N ALA A 146 0.49 13.49 2.59
CA ALA A 146 0.82 13.33 4.01
C ALA A 146 1.48 14.60 4.58
N THR A 147 2.39 15.23 3.84
CA THR A 147 3.04 16.49 4.24
C THR A 147 2.03 17.63 4.36
N HIS A 148 1.07 17.71 3.43
CA HIS A 148 -0.01 18.70 3.52
C HIS A 148 -0.84 18.52 4.78
N PHE A 149 -1.22 17.29 5.12
CA PHE A 149 -1.93 16.97 6.37
C PHE A 149 -1.16 17.41 7.60
N LEU A 150 0.13 17.08 7.68
CA LEU A 150 0.97 17.45 8.84
C LEU A 150 1.11 18.96 8.97
N ASN A 151 1.35 19.67 7.88
CA ASN A 151 1.50 21.12 7.91
C ASN A 151 0.23 21.80 8.43
N GLU A 152 -0.92 21.38 7.98
CA GLU A 152 -2.20 21.91 8.45
C GLU A 152 -2.46 21.59 9.92
N TYR A 153 -2.17 20.34 10.34
CA TYR A 153 -2.32 19.92 11.73
C TYR A 153 -1.48 20.78 12.68
N PHE A 154 -0.20 20.99 12.37
CA PHE A 154 0.69 21.80 13.20
C PHE A 154 0.33 23.29 13.18
N SER A 155 -0.09 23.83 12.05
CA SER A 155 -0.55 25.22 11.92
C SER A 155 -1.76 25.49 12.82
N ASN A 156 -2.75 24.62 12.80
CA ASN A 156 -3.96 24.75 13.62
C ASN A 156 -3.65 24.62 15.11
N LYS A 157 -2.75 23.72 15.51
CA LYS A 157 -2.31 23.57 16.89
C LYS A 157 -1.60 24.83 17.41
N SER A 158 -0.75 25.43 16.58
CA SER A 158 -0.05 26.68 16.93
C SER A 158 -1.01 27.85 17.15
N LYS A 159 -2.07 27.97 16.34
CA LYS A 159 -3.11 29.00 16.51
C LYS A 159 -3.91 28.80 17.81
N SER A 160 -4.26 27.55 18.12
CA SER A 160 -4.99 27.21 19.36
C SER A 160 -4.19 27.58 20.62
N LEU A 161 -2.89 27.29 20.64
CA LEU A 161 -2.03 27.64 21.77
C LEU A 161 -1.88 29.17 21.99
N LYS A 162 -1.84 29.94 20.90
CA LYS A 162 -1.77 31.39 20.99
C LYS A 162 -3.07 32.02 21.51
N SER A 163 -4.23 31.44 21.21
CA SER A 163 -5.52 31.96 21.68
C SER A 163 -5.77 31.65 23.16
N SER A 164 -5.22 30.57 23.72
CA SER A 164 -5.39 30.21 25.14
C SER A 164 -4.42 30.90 26.08
N GLY A 165 -3.35 31.50 25.58
CA GLY A 165 -2.36 32.23 26.37
C GLY A 165 -2.60 33.74 26.47
N SER A 166 -3.71 34.24 25.92
CA SER A 166 -4.07 35.69 25.94
C SER A 166 -5.22 36.02 26.92
N VAL A 167 -5.42 35.21 27.97
CA VAL A 167 -6.37 35.49 29.09
C VAL A 167 -5.63 35.95 30.30
#